data_ab6104cec937ee21ccbb84a6060360ff
#
_entry.id   ab6104cec937ee21ccbb84a6060360ff
#
_cell.length_a   1.000
_cell.length_b   1.000
_cell.length_c   1.000
_cell.angle_alpha   90.00
_cell.angle_beta   90.00
_cell.angle_gamma   90.00
#
_symmetry.space_group_name_H-M   'P 1'
#
loop_
_entity.id
_entity.type
_entity.pdbx_description
1 polymer ?
#
loop_
_entity_poly.entity_id
_entity_poly.type
_entity_poly.pdbx_seq_one_letter_code
_entity_poly.pdbx_strand_id
1 'polypeptide(L)'
;MTQYLVDTDIISATSPARALPRPDLAAWMDSHSSDLFVSAVTIAELASGIAKVKREGARRRAAELSAWLQTLLHLYGDRVLTFDIATAEIAGALSDRARGRGQSPGFADIAIAATAQRHHLTLLTGNTRHFAPLGVPVVDPLQKLPDEK
;
A
#
# COMPACT_ATOMS: atom_id res chain seq x y z
N MET A 1 -6.55 -14.52 13.06
CA MET A 1 -5.26 -13.81 12.87
C MET A 1 -5.48 -12.61 11.94
N THR A 2 -4.87 -11.51 12.27
CA THR A 2 -5.03 -10.31 11.46
C THR A 2 -4.17 -10.40 10.21
N GLN A 3 -4.78 -10.10 9.07
CA GLN A 3 -4.09 -9.94 7.80
C GLN A 3 -4.13 -8.49 7.39
N TYR A 4 -3.12 -8.03 6.68
CA TYR A 4 -2.89 -6.62 6.41
C TYR A 4 -2.76 -6.34 4.91
N LEU A 5 -3.30 -5.20 4.49
CA LEU A 5 -2.99 -4.61 3.18
C LEU A 5 -1.96 -3.50 3.42
N VAL A 6 -0.81 -3.61 2.77
CA VAL A 6 0.30 -2.67 2.95
C VAL A 6 0.16 -1.52 1.96
N ASP A 7 -0.03 -0.31 2.47
CA ASP A 7 -0.14 0.89 1.63
C ASP A 7 1.20 1.24 0.98
N THR A 8 1.14 2.01 -0.08
CA THR A 8 2.28 2.43 -0.90
C THR A 8 3.39 3.09 -0.07
N ASP A 9 3.03 3.94 0.89
CA ASP A 9 4.01 4.64 1.73
C ASP A 9 4.82 3.66 2.61
N ILE A 10 4.18 2.61 3.11
CA ILE A 10 4.86 1.60 3.93
C ILE A 10 5.79 0.74 3.08
N ILE A 11 5.33 0.31 1.90
CA ILE A 11 6.19 -0.42 0.94
C ILE A 11 7.39 0.45 0.55
N SER A 12 7.15 1.72 0.23
CA SER A 12 8.22 2.67 -0.14
C SER A 12 9.22 2.90 0.99
N ALA A 13 8.78 2.83 2.24
CA ALA A 13 9.66 2.96 3.40
C ALA A 13 10.71 1.84 3.47
N THR A 14 10.47 0.70 2.82
CA THR A 14 11.41 -0.42 2.73
C THR A 14 12.27 -0.41 1.46
N SER A 15 12.08 0.57 0.57
CA SER A 15 12.80 0.64 -0.70
C SER A 15 14.25 1.08 -0.51
N PRO A 16 15.15 0.71 -1.45
CA PRO A 16 16.57 1.12 -1.38
C PRO A 16 16.79 2.62 -1.55
N ALA A 17 15.77 3.35 -2.01
CA ALA A 17 15.86 4.81 -2.18
C ALA A 17 15.62 5.59 -0.88
N ARG A 18 15.27 4.91 0.20
CA ARG A 18 14.93 5.57 1.47
C ARG A 18 16.18 6.08 2.18
N ALA A 19 16.19 7.37 2.56
CA ALA A 19 17.29 8.00 3.26
C ALA A 19 17.43 7.51 4.72
N LEU A 20 16.30 7.14 5.35
CA LEU A 20 16.25 6.65 6.73
C LEU A 20 15.76 5.21 6.74
N PRO A 21 16.64 4.23 6.93
CA PRO A 21 16.22 2.84 7.02
C PRO A 21 15.38 2.59 8.28
N ARG A 22 14.43 1.67 8.16
CA ARG A 22 13.56 1.22 9.24
C ARG A 22 13.73 -0.29 9.44
N PRO A 23 14.85 -0.71 10.07
CA PRO A 23 15.14 -2.14 10.23
C PRO A 23 14.12 -2.88 11.09
N ASP A 24 13.52 -2.20 12.07
CA ASP A 24 12.44 -2.75 12.89
C ASP A 24 11.20 -3.09 12.08
N LEU A 25 10.79 -2.18 11.19
CA LEU A 25 9.66 -2.39 10.29
C LEU A 25 9.95 -3.51 9.30
N ALA A 26 11.13 -3.50 8.68
CA ALA A 26 11.51 -4.54 7.72
C ALA A 26 11.52 -5.92 8.38
N ALA A 27 12.07 -6.05 9.57
CA ALA A 27 12.10 -7.31 10.32
C ALA A 27 10.68 -7.80 10.67
N TRP A 28 9.81 -6.89 11.12
CA TRP A 28 8.42 -7.22 11.41
C TRP A 28 7.69 -7.71 10.14
N MET A 29 7.86 -7.01 9.02
CA MET A 29 7.26 -7.40 7.75
C MET A 29 7.75 -8.76 7.27
N ASP A 30 9.05 -9.04 7.39
CA ASP A 30 9.62 -10.34 7.03
C ASP A 30 9.04 -11.47 7.87
N SER A 31 8.88 -11.26 9.17
CA SER A 31 8.35 -12.29 10.07
C SER A 31 6.84 -12.51 9.91
N HIS A 32 6.12 -11.55 9.30
CA HIS A 32 4.67 -11.62 9.07
C HIS A 32 4.32 -11.67 7.57
N SER A 33 5.27 -12.04 6.73
CA SER A 33 5.14 -11.94 5.27
C SER A 33 3.92 -12.67 4.70
N SER A 34 3.53 -13.81 5.27
CA SER A 34 2.35 -14.57 4.81
C SER A 34 1.02 -13.87 5.08
N ASP A 35 1.00 -12.90 6.00
CA ASP A 35 -0.19 -12.13 6.37
C ASP A 35 -0.25 -10.76 5.70
N LEU A 36 0.71 -10.45 4.82
CA LEU A 36 0.80 -9.17 4.14
C LEU A 36 0.37 -9.30 2.68
N PHE A 37 -0.45 -8.36 2.25
CA PHE A 37 -0.98 -8.26 0.89
C PHE A 37 -0.70 -6.86 0.35
N VAL A 38 -0.64 -6.73 -0.97
CA VAL A 38 -0.48 -5.42 -1.66
C VAL A 38 -1.56 -5.30 -2.72
N SER A 39 -2.02 -4.08 -2.96
CA SER A 39 -2.94 -3.79 -4.07
C SER A 39 -2.17 -3.63 -5.39
N ALA A 40 -2.78 -4.06 -6.49
CA ALA A 40 -2.28 -3.76 -7.83
C ALA A 40 -2.17 -2.25 -8.08
N VAL A 41 -3.01 -1.45 -7.42
CA VAL A 41 -2.94 0.02 -7.48
C VAL A 41 -1.63 0.53 -6.84
N THR A 42 -1.18 -0.08 -5.76
CA THR A 42 0.12 0.22 -5.16
C THR A 42 1.25 -0.08 -6.15
N ILE A 43 1.18 -1.19 -6.87
CA ILE A 43 2.16 -1.52 -7.92
C ILE A 43 2.18 -0.42 -8.99
N ALA A 44 1.01 0.06 -9.41
CA ALA A 44 0.93 1.16 -10.39
C ALA A 44 1.58 2.45 -9.87
N GLU A 45 1.37 2.79 -8.61
CA GLU A 45 1.99 3.97 -7.98
C GLU A 45 3.51 3.83 -7.90
N LEU A 46 4.01 2.67 -7.51
CA LEU A 46 5.45 2.39 -7.46
C LEU A 46 6.08 2.45 -8.85
N ALA A 47 5.45 1.83 -9.84
CA ALA A 47 5.92 1.85 -11.23
C ALA A 47 5.95 3.27 -11.80
N SER A 48 4.93 4.06 -11.50
CA SER A 48 4.86 5.48 -11.90
C SER A 48 5.98 6.30 -11.27
N GLY A 49 6.25 6.08 -9.98
CA GLY A 49 7.35 6.74 -9.28
C GLY A 49 8.71 6.41 -9.88
N ILE A 50 8.95 5.16 -10.24
CA ILE A 50 10.19 4.71 -10.88
C ILE A 50 10.34 5.34 -12.27
N ALA A 51 9.27 5.37 -13.06
CA ALA A 51 9.27 6.00 -14.37
C ALA A 51 9.61 7.49 -14.28
N LYS A 52 9.10 8.19 -13.25
CA LYS A 52 9.42 9.58 -12.97
C LYS A 52 10.92 9.78 -12.67
N VAL A 53 11.49 8.95 -11.82
CA VAL A 53 12.92 8.99 -11.48
C VAL A 53 13.78 8.82 -12.74
N LYS A 54 13.40 7.88 -13.62
CA LYS A 54 14.08 7.67 -14.89
C LYS A 54 13.98 8.88 -15.82
N ARG A 55 12.78 9.46 -15.94
CA ARG A 55 12.53 10.64 -16.77
C ARG A 55 13.34 11.85 -16.29
N GLU A 56 13.53 11.99 -14.98
CA GLU A 56 14.32 13.06 -14.37
C GLU A 56 15.84 12.86 -14.51
N GLY A 57 16.27 11.79 -15.16
CA GLY A 57 17.67 11.52 -15.49
C GLY A 57 18.43 10.63 -14.52
N ALA A 58 17.84 10.21 -13.41
CA ALA A 58 18.50 9.34 -12.44
C ALA A 58 18.37 7.87 -12.84
N ARG A 59 19.00 7.50 -13.95
CA ARG A 59 18.85 6.18 -14.59
C ARG A 59 19.32 5.02 -13.71
N ARG A 60 20.44 5.18 -13.01
CA ARG A 60 20.98 4.14 -12.12
C ARG A 60 20.03 3.89 -10.96
N ARG A 61 19.53 4.93 -10.33
CA ARG A 61 18.57 4.84 -9.25
C ARG A 61 17.27 4.20 -9.72
N ALA A 62 16.78 4.58 -10.91
CA ALA A 62 15.59 3.99 -11.51
C ALA A 62 15.79 2.48 -11.77
N ALA A 63 16.97 2.07 -12.24
CA ALA A 63 17.27 0.66 -12.45
C ALA A 63 17.30 -0.14 -11.15
N GLU A 64 17.85 0.42 -10.07
CA GLU A 64 17.88 -0.20 -8.74
C GLU A 64 16.45 -0.34 -8.18
N LEU A 65 15.62 0.68 -8.32
CA LEU A 65 14.22 0.65 -7.89
C LEU A 65 13.40 -0.33 -8.72
N SER A 66 13.66 -0.42 -10.02
CA SER A 66 12.99 -1.38 -10.90
C SER A 66 13.30 -2.83 -10.51
N ALA A 67 14.57 -3.12 -10.21
CA ALA A 67 14.98 -4.43 -9.72
C ALA A 67 14.33 -4.76 -8.37
N TRP A 68 14.27 -3.80 -7.47
CA TRP A 68 13.58 -3.95 -6.19
C TRP A 68 12.09 -4.26 -6.38
N LEU A 69 11.41 -3.56 -7.29
CA LEU A 69 9.99 -3.82 -7.59
C LEU A 69 9.78 -5.24 -8.12
N GLN A 70 10.65 -5.73 -8.99
CA GLN A 70 10.55 -7.10 -9.50
C GLN A 70 10.73 -8.13 -8.38
N THR A 71 11.66 -7.90 -7.46
CA THR A 71 11.83 -8.74 -6.27
C THR A 71 10.58 -8.75 -5.41
N LEU A 72 9.99 -7.58 -5.19
CA LEU A 72 8.76 -7.43 -4.41
C LEU A 72 7.59 -8.20 -5.04
N LEU A 73 7.42 -8.09 -6.37
CA LEU A 73 6.38 -8.81 -7.10
C LEU A 73 6.58 -10.32 -6.99
N HIS A 74 7.81 -10.79 -7.04
CA HIS A 74 8.12 -12.20 -6.88
C HIS A 74 7.80 -12.68 -5.46
N LEU A 75 8.18 -11.91 -4.44
CA LEU A 75 7.93 -12.27 -3.03
C LEU A 75 6.45 -12.28 -2.68
N TYR A 76 5.68 -11.30 -3.14
CA TYR A 76 4.26 -11.24 -2.85
C TYR A 76 3.45 -12.24 -3.68
N GLY A 77 3.80 -12.45 -4.96
CA GLY A 77 3.12 -13.44 -5.79
C GLY A 77 1.60 -13.27 -5.79
N ASP A 78 0.87 -14.32 -5.37
CA ASP A 78 -0.60 -14.30 -5.30
C ASP A 78 -1.16 -13.32 -4.26
N ARG A 79 -0.33 -12.77 -3.41
CA ARG A 79 -0.74 -11.76 -2.41
C ARG A 79 -0.74 -10.33 -2.98
N VAL A 80 -0.49 -10.17 -4.28
CA VAL A 80 -0.81 -8.94 -5.01
C VAL A 80 -2.27 -9.05 -5.44
N LEU A 81 -3.13 -8.21 -4.87
CA LEU A 81 -4.57 -8.26 -5.07
C LEU A 81 -4.99 -7.37 -6.24
N THR A 82 -5.80 -7.91 -7.12
CA THR A 82 -6.29 -7.20 -8.30
C THR A 82 -7.40 -6.21 -7.93
N PHE A 83 -7.56 -5.18 -8.77
CA PHE A 83 -8.71 -4.29 -8.70
C PHE A 83 -9.77 -4.84 -9.67
N ASP A 84 -10.57 -5.76 -9.17
CA ASP A 84 -11.59 -6.45 -9.95
C ASP A 84 -12.96 -5.73 -9.88
N ILE A 85 -13.98 -6.30 -10.51
CA ILE A 85 -15.32 -5.72 -10.59
C ILE A 85 -15.93 -5.56 -9.19
N ALA A 86 -15.80 -6.57 -8.34
CA ALA A 86 -16.33 -6.52 -6.97
C ALA A 86 -15.66 -5.40 -6.17
N THR A 87 -14.35 -5.24 -6.29
CA THR A 87 -13.59 -4.15 -5.67
C THR A 87 -14.02 -2.80 -6.23
N ALA A 88 -14.24 -2.71 -7.54
CA ALA A 88 -14.69 -1.48 -8.20
C ALA A 88 -16.06 -1.01 -7.68
N GLU A 89 -16.99 -1.93 -7.46
CA GLU A 89 -18.31 -1.60 -6.91
C GLU A 89 -18.19 -1.04 -5.48
N ILE A 90 -17.34 -1.64 -4.66
CA ILE A 90 -17.05 -1.14 -3.30
C ILE A 90 -16.42 0.26 -3.38
N ALA A 91 -15.48 0.45 -4.30
CA ALA A 91 -14.81 1.74 -4.50
C ALA A 91 -15.83 2.85 -4.85
N GLY A 92 -16.80 2.55 -5.71
CA GLY A 92 -17.86 3.48 -6.05
C GLY A 92 -18.69 3.88 -4.84
N ALA A 93 -19.07 2.92 -4.00
CA ALA A 93 -19.84 3.18 -2.79
C ALA A 93 -19.05 4.01 -1.77
N LEU A 94 -17.75 3.71 -1.59
CA LEU A 94 -16.87 4.48 -0.69
C LEU A 94 -16.70 5.93 -1.17
N SER A 95 -16.53 6.11 -2.47
CA SER A 95 -16.39 7.43 -3.09
C SER A 95 -17.63 8.30 -2.83
N ASP A 96 -18.82 7.72 -3.06
CA ASP A 96 -20.08 8.42 -2.84
C ASP A 96 -20.30 8.79 -1.36
N ARG A 97 -19.99 7.86 -0.46
CA ARG A 97 -20.07 8.10 0.98
C ARG A 97 -19.17 9.25 1.41
N ALA A 98 -17.94 9.31 0.91
CA ALA A 98 -17.00 10.38 1.21
C ALA A 98 -17.52 11.73 0.70
N ARG A 99 -18.07 11.76 -0.53
CA ARG A 99 -18.68 12.97 -1.10
C ARG A 99 -19.87 13.46 -0.28
N GLY A 100 -20.70 12.53 0.22
CA GLY A 100 -21.82 12.86 1.09
C GLY A 100 -21.39 13.53 2.40
N ARG A 101 -20.13 13.35 2.80
CA ARG A 101 -19.51 14.01 3.96
C ARG A 101 -18.67 15.23 3.58
N GLY A 102 -18.77 15.70 2.34
CA GLY A 102 -18.00 16.84 1.86
C GLY A 102 -16.53 16.57 1.61
N GLN A 103 -16.16 15.31 1.39
CA GLN A 103 -14.78 14.90 1.19
C GLN A 103 -14.55 14.37 -0.23
N SER A 104 -13.33 14.54 -0.75
CA SER A 104 -12.95 14.08 -2.09
C SER A 104 -11.60 13.35 -2.03
N PRO A 105 -11.53 12.13 -1.47
CA PRO A 105 -10.29 11.36 -1.49
C PRO A 105 -9.85 11.06 -2.91
N GLY A 106 -8.54 10.92 -3.13
CA GLY A 106 -8.01 10.51 -4.42
C GLY A 106 -8.43 9.09 -4.79
N PHE A 107 -8.46 8.80 -6.09
CA PHE A 107 -8.86 7.49 -6.58
C PHE A 107 -7.99 6.35 -6.03
N ALA A 108 -6.67 6.55 -5.94
CA ALA A 108 -5.76 5.53 -5.40
C ALA A 108 -6.12 5.14 -3.95
N ASP A 109 -6.39 6.13 -3.10
CA ASP A 109 -6.78 5.88 -1.70
C ASP A 109 -8.11 5.12 -1.62
N ILE A 110 -9.08 5.51 -2.46
CA ILE A 110 -10.38 4.83 -2.52
C ILE A 110 -10.19 3.37 -2.98
N ALA A 111 -9.38 3.15 -4.02
CA ALA A 111 -9.13 1.81 -4.56
C ALA A 111 -8.42 0.90 -3.54
N ILE A 112 -7.46 1.45 -2.80
CA ILE A 112 -6.74 0.72 -1.75
C ILE A 112 -7.70 0.39 -0.59
N ALA A 113 -8.49 1.35 -0.14
CA ALA A 113 -9.49 1.13 0.90
C ALA A 113 -10.53 0.08 0.48
N ALA A 114 -11.00 0.13 -0.77
CA ALA A 114 -11.94 -0.84 -1.32
C ALA A 114 -11.35 -2.25 -1.35
N THR A 115 -10.07 -2.38 -1.69
CA THR A 115 -9.36 -3.65 -1.68
C THR A 115 -9.28 -4.22 -0.26
N ALA A 116 -8.94 -3.38 0.72
CA ALA A 116 -8.91 -3.79 2.12
C ALA A 116 -10.30 -4.27 2.59
N GLN A 117 -11.36 -3.54 2.26
CA GLN A 117 -12.73 -3.92 2.62
C GLN A 117 -13.14 -5.22 1.94
N ARG A 118 -12.84 -5.37 0.64
CA ARG A 118 -13.19 -6.57 -0.14
C ARG A 118 -12.61 -7.85 0.47
N HIS A 119 -11.41 -7.79 1.01
CA HIS A 119 -10.67 -8.94 1.51
C HIS A 119 -10.58 -8.99 3.04
N HIS A 120 -11.29 -8.12 3.75
CA HIS A 120 -11.32 -8.04 5.22
C HIS A 120 -9.92 -7.84 5.83
N LEU A 121 -9.15 -6.95 5.23
CA LEU A 121 -7.79 -6.64 5.64
C LEU A 121 -7.74 -5.36 6.48
N THR A 122 -6.81 -5.33 7.43
CA THR A 122 -6.44 -4.09 8.12
C THR A 122 -5.38 -3.37 7.28
N LEU A 123 -5.56 -2.08 7.03
CA LEU A 123 -4.65 -1.29 6.23
C LEU A 123 -3.45 -0.83 7.07
N LEU A 124 -2.23 -1.15 6.63
CA LEU A 124 -1.00 -0.60 7.18
C LEU A 124 -0.62 0.65 6.40
N THR A 125 -0.69 1.81 7.06
CA THR A 125 -0.43 3.09 6.40
C THR A 125 0.04 4.14 7.40
N GLY A 126 0.95 5.03 6.97
CA GLY A 126 1.30 6.24 7.70
C GLY A 126 0.31 7.38 7.47
N ASN A 127 -0.56 7.26 6.45
CA ASN A 127 -1.52 8.29 6.06
C ASN A 127 -2.91 8.03 6.63
N THR A 128 -3.01 7.79 7.93
CA THR A 128 -4.27 7.42 8.60
C THR A 128 -5.39 8.43 8.36
N ARG A 129 -5.07 9.72 8.22
CA ARG A 129 -6.05 10.79 7.95
C ARG A 129 -6.76 10.62 6.61
N HIS A 130 -6.06 10.10 5.60
CA HIS A 130 -6.64 9.89 4.26
C HIS A 130 -7.67 8.77 4.26
N PHE A 131 -7.49 7.77 5.12
CA PHE A 131 -8.33 6.58 5.15
C PHE A 131 -9.41 6.59 6.23
N ALA A 132 -9.26 7.42 7.27
CA ALA A 132 -10.27 7.55 8.34
C ALA A 132 -11.67 7.82 7.80
N PRO A 133 -11.86 8.73 6.81
CA PRO A 133 -13.18 8.98 6.22
C PRO A 133 -13.77 7.79 5.48
N LEU A 134 -12.98 6.82 5.11
CA LEU A 134 -13.41 5.66 4.32
C LEU A 134 -13.83 4.47 5.18
N GLY A 135 -13.67 4.58 6.50
CA GLY A 135 -14.21 3.61 7.46
C GLY A 135 -13.52 2.23 7.47
N VAL A 136 -12.31 2.11 6.90
CA VAL A 136 -11.54 0.87 6.95
C VAL A 136 -10.65 0.83 8.19
N PRO A 137 -10.40 -0.35 8.81
CA PRO A 137 -9.45 -0.45 9.91
C PRO A 137 -8.05 -0.09 9.45
N VAL A 138 -7.37 0.79 10.20
CA VAL A 138 -6.02 1.26 9.87
C VAL A 138 -5.09 1.10 11.08
N VAL A 139 -3.82 0.84 10.79
CA VAL A 139 -2.71 0.83 11.75
C VAL A 139 -1.55 1.57 11.13
N ASP A 140 -0.92 2.47 11.89
CA ASP A 140 0.31 3.15 11.46
C ASP A 140 1.53 2.44 12.05
N PRO A 141 2.20 1.57 11.26
CA PRO A 141 3.35 0.81 11.77
C PRO A 141 4.61 1.67 11.92
N LEU A 142 4.61 2.89 11.39
CA LEU A 142 5.72 3.83 11.56
C LEU A 142 5.75 4.43 12.96
N GLN A 143 4.59 4.52 13.61
CA GLN A 143 4.47 4.99 15.00
C GLN A 143 4.61 3.83 15.99
N LYS A 144 3.91 2.75 15.74
CA LYS A 144 3.95 1.55 16.58
C LYS A 144 3.70 0.32 15.73
N LEU A 145 4.59 -0.66 15.81
CA LEU A 145 4.37 -1.95 15.14
C LEU A 145 3.12 -2.64 15.71
N PRO A 146 2.36 -3.38 14.86
CA PRO A 146 1.22 -4.13 15.35
C PRO A 146 1.63 -5.12 16.44
N ASP A 147 0.74 -5.29 17.44
CA ASP A 147 1.00 -6.21 18.54
C ASP A 147 1.09 -7.64 18.03
N GLU A 148 2.09 -8.36 18.49
CA GLU A 148 2.20 -9.79 18.30
C GLU A 148 1.32 -10.50 19.34
N LYS A 149 0.46 -11.36 18.86
CA LYS A 149 -0.34 -12.24 19.72
C LYS A 149 -0.06 -13.69 19.38
#